data_caf548265fb596475f6c8ad5dcf1889f
#
_entry.id   caf548265fb596475f6c8ad5dcf1889f
#
_cell.length_a   1.000
_cell.length_b   1.000
_cell.length_c   1.000
_cell.angle_alpha   90.00
_cell.angle_beta   90.00
_cell.angle_gamma   90.00
#
_symmetry.space_group_name_H-M   'P 1'
#
loop_
_entity.id
_entity.type
_entity.pdbx_description
1 polymer ?
#
loop_
_entity_poly.entity_id
_entity_poly.type
_entity_poly.pdbx_seq_one_letter_code
_entity_poly.pdbx_strand_id
1 'polypeptide(L)'
;MGNSGSIYRVGVIGCGRKGTSHARAYDLNPSTELVAAADTDNENLELFCKRFGVPGYSNYKEMLRKEKIDIAVPILPVSVNPDVVLGCVESGVKAIACEKPVAAVLSDADQMVEACRERGIKFSAGDLDRNFPEYWKARKLIEEGEIGDVVSISMLKGGITEMSGGGCQLFSLIRMFAFDAEVSWVIGWVSDDPWSDYDQGVGGYIRFANGIECHMHLKT
;
A
#
# COMPACT_ATOMS: atom_id res chain seq x y z
N MET A 1 31.92 -2.27 11.91
CA MET A 1 32.08 -3.41 11.01
C MET A 1 30.80 -3.49 10.18
N GLY A 2 30.85 -3.01 8.93
CA GLY A 2 29.67 -3.00 8.06
C GLY A 2 29.27 -4.41 7.71
N ASN A 3 28.05 -4.76 8.06
CA ASN A 3 27.41 -5.97 7.57
C ASN A 3 27.29 -5.82 6.05
N SER A 4 28.03 -6.62 5.28
CA SER A 4 27.88 -6.70 3.82
C SER A 4 26.57 -7.41 3.49
N GLY A 5 25.44 -6.74 3.80
CA GLY A 5 24.12 -7.20 3.44
C GLY A 5 24.04 -7.32 1.92
N SER A 6 23.46 -8.39 1.42
CA SER A 6 23.17 -8.55 0.01
C SER A 6 22.28 -7.41 -0.47
N ILE A 7 22.68 -6.77 -1.58
CA ILE A 7 21.87 -5.75 -2.25
C ILE A 7 20.70 -6.46 -2.96
N TYR A 8 19.47 -6.04 -2.69
CA TYR A 8 18.28 -6.57 -3.32
C TYR A 8 18.02 -5.90 -4.67
N ARG A 9 17.80 -6.69 -5.69
CA ARG A 9 17.52 -6.24 -7.06
C ARG A 9 16.03 -5.96 -7.22
N VAL A 10 15.68 -4.73 -7.56
CA VAL A 10 14.29 -4.23 -7.60
C VAL A 10 13.82 -4.02 -9.03
N GLY A 11 12.69 -4.60 -9.38
CA GLY A 11 11.98 -4.36 -10.63
C GLY A 11 10.66 -3.62 -10.38
N VAL A 12 10.46 -2.48 -11.05
CA VAL A 12 9.24 -1.67 -10.93
C VAL A 12 8.29 -1.99 -12.09
N ILE A 13 7.02 -2.20 -11.77
CA ILE A 13 5.94 -2.43 -12.74
C ILE A 13 4.92 -1.31 -12.60
N GLY A 14 4.79 -0.48 -13.64
CA GLY A 14 4.05 0.77 -13.59
C GLY A 14 4.98 1.98 -13.37
N CYS A 15 5.28 2.71 -14.45
CA CYS A 15 6.27 3.79 -14.51
C CYS A 15 5.66 5.20 -14.39
N GLY A 16 4.38 5.30 -14.08
CA GLY A 16 3.69 6.57 -13.88
C GLY A 16 4.20 7.35 -12.67
N ARG A 17 3.52 8.43 -12.33
CA ARG A 17 3.90 9.33 -11.23
C ARG A 17 4.16 8.61 -9.90
N LYS A 18 3.31 7.67 -9.52
CA LYS A 18 3.46 6.90 -8.27
C LYS A 18 4.61 5.90 -8.36
N GLY A 19 4.72 5.14 -9.46
CA GLY A 19 5.85 4.23 -9.68
C GLY A 19 7.19 4.94 -9.64
N THR A 20 7.29 6.12 -10.27
CA THR A 20 8.49 6.98 -10.20
C THR A 20 8.82 7.42 -8.76
N SER A 21 7.80 7.70 -7.94
CA SER A 21 8.00 8.06 -6.52
C SER A 21 8.54 6.88 -5.71
N HIS A 22 7.98 5.69 -5.91
CA HIS A 22 8.47 4.46 -5.27
C HIS A 22 9.89 4.11 -5.72
N ALA A 23 10.16 4.18 -7.01
CA ALA A 23 11.50 3.92 -7.57
C ALA A 23 12.57 4.80 -6.92
N ARG A 24 12.27 6.09 -6.70
CA ARG A 24 13.21 7.00 -6.02
C ARG A 24 13.56 6.54 -4.60
N ALA A 25 12.61 5.97 -3.87
CA ALA A 25 12.88 5.46 -2.51
C ALA A 25 13.84 4.25 -2.55
N TYR A 26 13.65 3.36 -3.51
CA TYR A 26 14.57 2.23 -3.72
C TYR A 26 15.94 2.65 -4.22
N ASP A 27 16.01 3.62 -5.12
CA ASP A 27 17.26 4.18 -5.66
C ASP A 27 18.12 4.86 -4.58
N LEU A 28 17.48 5.46 -3.59
CA LEU A 28 18.16 6.09 -2.44
C LEU A 28 18.52 5.12 -1.31
N ASN A 29 18.00 3.91 -1.31
CA ASN A 29 18.24 2.94 -0.27
C ASN A 29 19.52 2.13 -0.54
N PRO A 30 20.54 2.18 0.33
CA PRO A 30 21.82 1.49 0.09
C PRO A 30 21.73 -0.05 0.06
N SER A 31 20.59 -0.62 0.46
CA SER A 31 20.34 -2.07 0.43
C SER A 31 19.59 -2.53 -0.83
N THR A 32 19.27 -1.61 -1.75
CA THR A 32 18.52 -1.93 -2.98
C THR A 32 19.18 -1.35 -4.21
N GLU A 33 18.97 -2.00 -5.35
CA GLU A 33 19.40 -1.57 -6.68
C GLU A 33 18.20 -1.68 -7.63
N LEU A 34 17.81 -0.58 -8.27
CA LEU A 34 16.86 -0.61 -9.37
C LEU A 34 17.52 -1.27 -10.58
N VAL A 35 16.94 -2.33 -11.10
CA VAL A 35 17.54 -3.10 -12.19
C VAL A 35 16.73 -3.13 -13.47
N ALA A 36 15.42 -2.90 -13.39
CA ALA A 36 14.54 -2.89 -14.55
C ALA A 36 13.19 -2.21 -14.24
N ALA A 37 12.51 -1.82 -15.30
CA ALA A 37 11.14 -1.32 -15.21
C ALA A 37 10.25 -1.88 -16.32
N ALA A 38 8.94 -1.98 -16.05
CA ALA A 38 7.95 -2.36 -17.04
C ALA A 38 6.74 -1.43 -16.99
N ASP A 39 6.24 -1.04 -18.16
CA ASP A 39 4.98 -0.32 -18.35
C ASP A 39 4.42 -0.60 -19.73
N THR A 40 3.10 -0.63 -19.86
CA THR A 40 2.41 -0.74 -21.15
C THR A 40 2.36 0.60 -21.88
N ASP A 41 2.54 1.71 -21.18
CA ASP A 41 2.67 3.05 -21.73
C ASP A 41 4.14 3.33 -22.05
N ASN A 42 4.45 3.45 -23.34
CA ASN A 42 5.82 3.66 -23.80
C ASN A 42 6.41 5.00 -23.37
N GLU A 43 5.61 6.06 -23.28
CA GLU A 43 6.09 7.39 -22.88
C GLU A 43 6.52 7.37 -21.41
N ASN A 44 5.67 6.83 -20.52
CA ASN A 44 6.01 6.64 -19.11
C ASN A 44 7.27 5.79 -18.95
N LEU A 45 7.37 4.69 -19.71
CA LEU A 45 8.49 3.77 -19.67
C LEU A 45 9.80 4.45 -20.08
N GLU A 46 9.82 5.16 -21.21
CA GLU A 46 10.99 5.87 -21.69
C GLU A 46 11.49 6.93 -20.72
N LEU A 47 10.56 7.75 -20.18
CA LEU A 47 10.88 8.77 -19.18
C LEU A 47 11.47 8.16 -17.90
N PHE A 48 10.90 7.06 -17.45
CA PHE A 48 11.37 6.33 -16.28
C PHE A 48 12.77 5.75 -16.50
N CYS A 49 12.97 5.03 -17.61
CA CYS A 49 14.25 4.41 -17.94
C CYS A 49 15.37 5.45 -18.13
N LYS A 50 15.08 6.57 -18.77
CA LYS A 50 16.01 7.70 -18.89
C LYS A 50 16.39 8.28 -17.54
N ARG A 51 15.43 8.37 -16.62
CA ARG A 51 15.65 8.96 -15.29
C ARG A 51 16.51 8.08 -14.39
N PHE A 52 16.28 6.76 -14.39
CA PHE A 52 16.93 5.83 -13.47
C PHE A 52 18.04 5.01 -14.11
N GLY A 53 18.26 5.11 -15.43
CA GLY A 53 19.33 4.41 -16.13
C GLY A 53 19.12 2.88 -16.21
N VAL A 54 17.87 2.42 -16.22
CA VAL A 54 17.54 0.98 -16.22
C VAL A 54 16.89 0.53 -17.53
N PRO A 55 17.01 -0.75 -17.93
CA PRO A 55 16.30 -1.30 -19.07
C PRO A 55 14.78 -1.30 -18.85
N GLY A 56 14.04 -1.03 -19.94
CA GLY A 56 12.58 -0.97 -19.97
C GLY A 56 11.96 -2.12 -20.75
N TYR A 57 10.80 -2.55 -20.30
CA TYR A 57 10.02 -3.64 -20.90
C TYR A 57 8.57 -3.22 -21.06
N SER A 58 7.98 -3.44 -22.23
CA SER A 58 6.53 -3.25 -22.42
C SER A 58 5.68 -4.36 -21.79
N ASN A 59 6.33 -5.47 -21.39
CA ASN A 59 5.69 -6.61 -20.76
C ASN A 59 6.45 -7.04 -19.49
N TYR A 60 5.81 -6.92 -18.34
CA TYR A 60 6.41 -7.26 -17.05
C TYR A 60 6.85 -8.73 -16.94
N LYS A 61 6.14 -9.66 -17.59
CA LYS A 61 6.52 -11.09 -17.60
C LYS A 61 7.85 -11.30 -18.32
N GLU A 62 8.09 -10.53 -19.39
CA GLU A 62 9.38 -10.56 -20.09
C GLU A 62 10.49 -10.00 -19.19
N MET A 63 10.24 -8.90 -18.49
CA MET A 63 11.15 -8.33 -17.50
C MET A 63 11.51 -9.35 -16.42
N LEU A 64 10.52 -9.97 -15.79
CA LEU A 64 10.71 -10.97 -14.73
C LEU A 64 11.49 -12.21 -15.21
N ARG A 65 11.34 -12.58 -16.49
CA ARG A 65 12.06 -13.71 -17.08
C ARG A 65 13.51 -13.39 -17.41
N LYS A 66 13.79 -12.17 -17.86
CA LYS A 66 15.14 -11.76 -18.34
C LYS A 66 16.02 -11.23 -17.21
N GLU A 67 15.42 -10.58 -16.23
CA GLU A 67 16.13 -9.93 -15.14
C GLU A 67 16.06 -10.76 -13.86
N LYS A 68 17.16 -10.72 -13.11
CA LYS A 68 17.18 -11.32 -11.76
C LYS A 68 16.59 -10.30 -10.79
N ILE A 69 15.30 -10.44 -10.48
CA ILE A 69 14.58 -9.55 -9.58
C ILE A 69 14.33 -10.25 -8.25
N ASP A 70 14.76 -9.62 -7.16
CA ASP A 70 14.48 -10.06 -5.80
C ASP A 70 13.16 -9.48 -5.28
N ILE A 71 12.89 -8.19 -5.59
CA ILE A 71 11.71 -7.46 -5.14
C ILE A 71 10.96 -6.95 -6.37
N ALA A 72 9.75 -7.41 -6.59
CA ALA A 72 8.84 -6.83 -7.57
C ALA A 72 7.99 -5.73 -6.93
N VAL A 73 7.87 -4.60 -7.63
CA VAL A 73 7.15 -3.42 -7.13
C VAL A 73 6.04 -3.03 -8.12
N PRO A 74 4.87 -3.72 -8.09
CA PRO A 74 3.72 -3.35 -8.90
C PRO A 74 3.02 -2.12 -8.32
N ILE A 75 2.99 -1.04 -9.11
CA ILE A 75 2.35 0.25 -8.79
C ILE A 75 1.33 0.54 -9.89
N LEU A 76 0.19 -0.09 -9.79
CA LEU A 76 -0.77 -0.27 -10.86
C LEU A 76 -2.18 0.17 -10.44
N PRO A 77 -3.09 0.41 -11.41
CA PRO A 77 -4.52 0.49 -11.12
C PRO A 77 -5.02 -0.78 -10.42
N VAL A 78 -5.90 -0.60 -9.44
CA VAL A 78 -6.39 -1.68 -8.58
C VAL A 78 -6.99 -2.85 -9.35
N SER A 79 -7.61 -2.58 -10.51
CA SER A 79 -8.26 -3.60 -11.35
C SER A 79 -7.32 -4.61 -12.00
N VAL A 80 -6.05 -4.25 -12.20
CA VAL A 80 -5.04 -5.14 -12.82
C VAL A 80 -4.01 -5.66 -11.82
N ASN A 81 -4.01 -5.11 -10.62
CA ASN A 81 -3.01 -5.44 -9.60
C ASN A 81 -3.00 -6.93 -9.21
N PRO A 82 -4.15 -7.61 -9.00
CA PRO A 82 -4.17 -9.03 -8.63
C PRO A 82 -3.45 -9.92 -9.65
N ASP A 83 -3.76 -9.78 -10.95
CA ASP A 83 -3.16 -10.59 -12.01
C ASP A 83 -1.64 -10.40 -12.09
N VAL A 84 -1.18 -9.16 -11.91
CA VAL A 84 0.26 -8.84 -11.95
C VAL A 84 0.97 -9.37 -10.73
N VAL A 85 0.37 -9.24 -9.53
CA VAL A 85 0.94 -9.80 -8.30
C VAL A 85 1.06 -11.32 -8.39
N LEU A 86 0.02 -12.01 -8.84
CA LEU A 86 0.06 -13.47 -9.04
C LEU A 86 1.12 -13.86 -10.08
N GLY A 87 1.27 -13.11 -11.17
CA GLY A 87 2.37 -13.31 -12.13
C GLY A 87 3.76 -13.09 -11.53
N CYS A 88 3.92 -12.16 -10.59
CA CYS A 88 5.16 -12.00 -9.82
C CYS A 88 5.40 -13.20 -8.88
N VAL A 89 4.36 -13.73 -8.25
CA VAL A 89 4.44 -14.95 -7.42
C VAL A 89 4.92 -16.14 -8.23
N GLU A 90 4.42 -16.31 -9.46
CA GLU A 90 4.83 -17.39 -10.36
C GLU A 90 6.30 -17.29 -10.78
N SER A 91 6.83 -16.07 -10.90
CA SER A 91 8.23 -15.85 -11.29
C SER A 91 9.24 -16.17 -10.20
N GLY A 92 8.79 -16.35 -8.95
CA GLY A 92 9.64 -16.75 -7.83
C GLY A 92 10.48 -15.61 -7.24
N VAL A 93 10.01 -14.37 -7.29
CA VAL A 93 10.62 -13.24 -6.57
C VAL A 93 10.60 -13.48 -5.05
N LYS A 94 11.51 -12.86 -4.31
CA LYS A 94 11.58 -13.02 -2.85
C LYS A 94 10.55 -12.17 -2.09
N ALA A 95 10.20 -11.02 -2.68
CA ALA A 95 9.25 -10.10 -2.09
C ALA A 95 8.45 -9.33 -3.16
N ILE A 96 7.25 -8.91 -2.77
CA ILE A 96 6.37 -8.07 -3.58
C ILE A 96 5.93 -6.90 -2.70
N ALA A 97 6.09 -5.68 -3.20
CA ALA A 97 5.64 -4.46 -2.53
C ALA A 97 4.73 -3.68 -3.46
N CYS A 98 3.43 -3.68 -3.20
CA CYS A 98 2.43 -2.98 -4.01
C CYS A 98 1.87 -1.72 -3.32
N GLU A 99 1.22 -0.88 -4.10
CA GLU A 99 0.46 0.27 -3.59
C GLU A 99 -0.90 -0.15 -3.05
N LYS A 100 -1.42 0.72 -2.20
CA LYS A 100 -2.82 0.66 -1.77
C LYS A 100 -3.74 1.29 -2.85
N PRO A 101 -4.99 0.88 -2.97
CA PRO A 101 -5.57 -0.31 -2.32
C PRO A 101 -5.03 -1.59 -2.98
N VAL A 102 -4.95 -2.65 -2.19
CA VAL A 102 -4.36 -3.93 -2.63
C VAL A 102 -5.15 -4.55 -3.77
N ALA A 103 -6.48 -4.61 -3.62
CA ALA A 103 -7.42 -5.13 -4.60
C ALA A 103 -8.76 -4.41 -4.48
N ALA A 104 -9.62 -4.53 -5.48
CA ALA A 104 -10.96 -3.97 -5.48
C ALA A 104 -11.95 -4.83 -4.67
N VAL A 105 -11.72 -6.13 -4.60
CA VAL A 105 -12.54 -7.07 -3.83
C VAL A 105 -11.67 -7.91 -2.89
N LEU A 106 -12.26 -8.30 -1.76
CA LEU A 106 -11.53 -9.00 -0.71
C LEU A 106 -11.01 -10.38 -1.13
N SER A 107 -11.79 -11.11 -1.95
CA SER A 107 -11.37 -12.41 -2.47
C SER A 107 -10.06 -12.36 -3.26
N ASP A 108 -9.84 -11.30 -4.03
CA ASP A 108 -8.60 -11.12 -4.79
C ASP A 108 -7.43 -10.83 -3.84
N ALA A 109 -7.68 -9.98 -2.83
CA ALA A 109 -6.68 -9.72 -1.80
C ALA A 109 -6.28 -10.99 -1.05
N ASP A 110 -7.25 -11.81 -0.65
CA ASP A 110 -7.03 -13.09 0.03
C ASP A 110 -6.21 -14.04 -0.86
N GLN A 111 -6.56 -14.13 -2.15
CA GLN A 111 -5.82 -14.95 -3.12
C GLN A 111 -4.36 -14.51 -3.26
N MET A 112 -4.11 -13.20 -3.35
CA MET A 112 -2.75 -12.66 -3.45
C MET A 112 -1.92 -12.98 -2.20
N VAL A 113 -2.51 -12.78 -1.01
CA VAL A 113 -1.84 -13.06 0.27
C VAL A 113 -1.53 -14.55 0.40
N GLU A 114 -2.51 -15.41 0.10
CA GLU A 114 -2.35 -16.86 0.19
C GLU A 114 -1.28 -17.37 -0.78
N ALA A 115 -1.31 -16.94 -2.04
CA ALA A 115 -0.33 -17.32 -3.03
C ALA A 115 1.11 -16.91 -2.62
N CYS A 116 1.28 -15.72 -2.04
CA CYS A 116 2.56 -15.29 -1.49
C CYS A 116 2.98 -16.16 -0.30
N ARG A 117 2.06 -16.46 0.61
CA ARG A 117 2.30 -17.27 1.80
C ARG A 117 2.75 -18.69 1.45
N GLU A 118 2.06 -19.35 0.53
CA GLU A 118 2.37 -20.70 0.08
C GLU A 118 3.76 -20.84 -0.51
N ARG A 119 4.27 -19.78 -1.15
CA ARG A 119 5.61 -19.73 -1.76
C ARG A 119 6.68 -19.07 -0.90
N GLY A 120 6.33 -18.65 0.32
CA GLY A 120 7.27 -17.98 1.24
C GLY A 120 7.71 -16.59 0.77
N ILE A 121 6.94 -15.96 -0.12
CA ILE A 121 7.20 -14.62 -0.65
C ILE A 121 6.74 -13.58 0.37
N LYS A 122 7.58 -12.61 0.67
CA LYS A 122 7.20 -11.49 1.53
C LYS A 122 6.30 -10.53 0.76
N PHE A 123 5.07 -10.33 1.26
CA PHE A 123 4.09 -9.44 0.65
C PHE A 123 3.87 -8.21 1.51
N SER A 124 3.93 -7.03 0.90
CA SER A 124 3.68 -5.73 1.56
C SER A 124 2.82 -4.84 0.67
N ALA A 125 1.86 -4.16 1.28
CA ALA A 125 1.12 -3.08 0.65
C ALA A 125 1.40 -1.77 1.40
N GLY A 126 1.67 -0.71 0.64
CA GLY A 126 2.07 0.57 1.22
C GLY A 126 0.91 1.32 1.87
N ASP A 127 1.10 1.73 3.11
CA ASP A 127 0.33 2.79 3.76
C ASP A 127 1.34 3.83 4.28
N LEU A 128 1.39 4.95 3.60
CA LEU A 128 2.37 6.00 3.91
C LEU A 128 2.09 6.65 5.25
N ASP A 129 0.82 7.00 5.52
CA ASP A 129 0.46 7.84 6.67
C ASP A 129 0.80 7.13 7.99
N ARG A 130 0.53 5.85 8.12
CA ARG A 130 0.86 5.07 9.31
C ARG A 130 2.37 4.99 9.59
N ASN A 131 3.19 5.21 8.58
CA ASN A 131 4.64 5.12 8.70
C ASN A 131 5.34 6.45 9.02
N PHE A 132 4.60 7.56 9.14
CA PHE A 132 5.20 8.82 9.55
C PHE A 132 5.68 8.76 11.00
N PRO A 133 6.92 9.20 11.27
CA PRO A 133 7.52 9.17 12.62
C PRO A 133 6.68 9.92 13.67
N GLU A 134 5.97 10.95 13.26
CA GLU A 134 5.13 11.78 14.12
C GLU A 134 3.97 11.00 14.73
N TYR A 135 3.33 10.14 13.95
CA TYR A 135 2.25 9.29 14.45
C TYR A 135 2.77 8.20 15.40
N TRP A 136 3.93 7.64 15.10
CA TRP A 136 4.57 6.70 16.02
C TRP A 136 5.00 7.35 17.32
N LYS A 137 5.50 8.59 17.27
CA LYS A 137 5.80 9.37 18.46
C LYS A 137 4.57 9.64 19.29
N ALA A 138 3.45 10.05 18.63
CA ALA A 138 2.18 10.29 19.32
C ALA A 138 1.67 9.00 19.99
N ARG A 139 1.67 7.87 19.26
CA ARG A 139 1.28 6.58 19.82
C ARG A 139 2.13 6.18 21.03
N LYS A 140 3.45 6.37 20.95
CA LYS A 140 4.36 6.08 22.06
C LYS A 140 4.05 6.91 23.31
N LEU A 141 3.76 8.20 23.17
CA LEU A 141 3.37 9.06 24.30
C LEU A 141 2.08 8.57 24.99
N ILE A 142 1.14 8.04 24.22
CA ILE A 142 -0.07 7.41 24.76
C ILE A 142 0.29 6.13 25.52
N GLU A 143 1.10 5.25 24.93
CA GLU A 143 1.52 3.98 25.54
C GLU A 143 2.34 4.19 26.83
N GLU A 144 3.07 5.30 26.92
CA GLU A 144 3.83 5.72 28.12
C GLU A 144 2.94 6.41 29.18
N GLY A 145 1.65 6.64 28.89
CA GLY A 145 0.69 7.23 29.82
C GLY A 145 0.77 8.75 29.96
N GLU A 146 1.51 9.44 29.10
CA GLU A 146 1.71 10.89 29.16
C GLU A 146 0.43 11.71 29.02
N ILE A 147 -0.58 11.15 28.32
CA ILE A 147 -1.89 11.81 28.12
C ILE A 147 -3.06 10.94 28.57
N GLY A 148 -2.80 9.83 29.26
CA GLY A 148 -3.82 8.87 29.70
C GLY A 148 -4.32 7.97 28.57
N ASP A 149 -5.42 7.26 28.84
CA ASP A 149 -5.99 6.27 27.92
C ASP A 149 -6.78 6.93 26.78
N VAL A 150 -6.73 6.33 25.60
CA VAL A 150 -7.58 6.72 24.47
C VAL A 150 -9.00 6.25 24.73
N VAL A 151 -9.92 7.19 24.81
CA VAL A 151 -11.36 6.92 25.00
C VAL A 151 -12.06 6.94 23.64
N SER A 152 -11.75 7.93 22.81
CA SER A 152 -12.39 8.10 21.51
C SER A 152 -11.43 8.68 20.48
N ILE A 153 -11.72 8.40 19.21
CA ILE A 153 -11.02 8.91 18.04
C ILE A 153 -12.05 9.62 17.16
N SER A 154 -11.78 10.87 16.78
CA SER A 154 -12.60 11.59 15.80
C SER A 154 -11.77 11.84 14.54
N MET A 155 -12.22 11.32 13.41
CA MET A 155 -11.60 11.49 12.11
C MET A 155 -12.52 12.29 11.19
N LEU A 156 -12.22 13.58 11.06
CA LEU A 156 -12.97 14.50 10.22
C LEU A 156 -12.06 15.01 9.11
N LYS A 157 -12.40 14.74 7.86
CA LYS A 157 -11.61 15.20 6.72
C LYS A 157 -12.49 15.52 5.52
N GLY A 158 -12.35 16.74 5.01
CA GLY A 158 -12.92 17.14 3.72
C GLY A 158 -11.97 16.89 2.56
N GLY A 159 -12.49 16.90 1.33
CA GLY A 159 -11.70 16.74 0.11
C GLY A 159 -11.16 15.34 -0.12
N ILE A 160 -11.73 14.33 0.53
CA ILE A 160 -11.48 12.91 0.20
C ILE A 160 -12.59 12.47 -0.72
N THR A 161 -12.23 12.19 -1.95
CA THR A 161 -13.15 11.79 -3.00
C THR A 161 -13.34 10.28 -3.07
N GLU A 162 -12.43 9.52 -2.44
CA GLU A 162 -12.41 8.06 -2.58
C GLU A 162 -12.07 7.39 -1.25
N MET A 163 -12.91 6.45 -0.85
CA MET A 163 -12.71 5.63 0.34
C MET A 163 -11.54 4.66 0.17
N SER A 164 -11.45 4.03 -1.00
CA SER A 164 -10.37 3.14 -1.42
C SER A 164 -9.04 3.88 -1.59
N GLY A 165 -9.09 5.16 -1.97
CA GLY A 165 -7.93 6.02 -2.15
C GLY A 165 -7.39 6.59 -0.84
N GLY A 166 -7.89 7.77 -0.47
CA GLY A 166 -7.47 8.48 0.74
C GLY A 166 -8.05 7.91 2.03
N GLY A 167 -9.26 7.33 1.96
CA GLY A 167 -9.96 6.80 3.14
C GLY A 167 -9.26 5.60 3.77
N CYS A 168 -8.68 4.69 2.99
CA CYS A 168 -7.97 3.53 3.54
C CYS A 168 -6.79 3.91 4.45
N GLN A 169 -6.09 5.01 4.15
CA GLN A 169 -5.01 5.53 4.98
C GLN A 169 -5.55 6.05 6.33
N LEU A 170 -6.72 6.69 6.31
CA LEU A 170 -7.38 7.15 7.55
C LEU A 170 -7.83 5.99 8.42
N PHE A 171 -8.39 4.92 7.83
CA PHE A 171 -8.70 3.70 8.58
C PHE A 171 -7.46 3.07 9.19
N SER A 172 -6.35 3.08 8.50
CA SER A 172 -5.09 2.57 9.02
C SER A 172 -4.62 3.39 10.24
N LEU A 173 -4.75 4.73 10.21
CA LEU A 173 -4.46 5.58 11.35
C LEU A 173 -5.44 5.35 12.51
N ILE A 174 -6.74 5.23 12.23
CA ILE A 174 -7.75 4.90 13.25
C ILE A 174 -7.36 3.60 13.95
N ARG A 175 -7.03 2.55 13.20
CA ARG A 175 -6.59 1.28 13.77
C ARG A 175 -5.30 1.42 14.58
N MET A 176 -4.35 2.21 14.11
CA MET A 176 -3.11 2.47 14.83
C MET A 176 -3.37 3.05 16.22
N PHE A 177 -4.24 4.06 16.33
CA PHE A 177 -4.58 4.70 17.60
C PHE A 177 -5.61 3.92 18.42
N ALA A 178 -6.31 2.97 17.81
CA ALA A 178 -7.10 1.95 18.52
C ALA A 178 -6.27 0.72 18.93
N PHE A 179 -4.95 0.77 18.80
CA PHE A 179 -3.99 -0.29 19.14
C PHE A 179 -4.21 -1.58 18.35
N ASP A 180 -4.70 -1.47 17.12
CA ASP A 180 -5.05 -2.56 16.21
C ASP A 180 -6.06 -3.57 16.81
N ALA A 181 -6.84 -3.14 17.79
CA ALA A 181 -7.87 -3.95 18.39
C ALA A 181 -8.91 -4.42 17.36
N GLU A 182 -9.53 -5.56 17.64
CA GLU A 182 -10.63 -6.10 16.83
C GLU A 182 -11.82 -5.13 16.81
N VAL A 183 -12.53 -5.07 15.68
CA VAL A 183 -13.76 -4.29 15.55
C VAL A 183 -14.92 -5.08 16.12
N SER A 184 -15.61 -4.54 17.13
CA SER A 184 -16.80 -5.16 17.73
C SER A 184 -18.03 -4.93 16.87
N TRP A 185 -18.23 -3.70 16.39
CA TRP A 185 -19.30 -3.35 15.47
C TRP A 185 -19.00 -2.06 14.73
N VAL A 186 -19.70 -1.86 13.63
CA VAL A 186 -19.64 -0.66 12.81
C VAL A 186 -21.04 -0.27 12.36
N ILE A 187 -21.32 1.04 12.33
CA ILE A 187 -22.45 1.65 11.64
C ILE A 187 -21.88 2.63 10.64
N GLY A 188 -22.29 2.53 9.39
CA GLY A 188 -21.80 3.40 8.32
C GLY A 188 -22.93 3.92 7.44
N TRP A 189 -22.68 5.05 6.83
CA TRP A 189 -23.54 5.63 5.80
C TRP A 189 -22.65 6.23 4.68
N VAL A 190 -23.20 6.30 3.49
CA VAL A 190 -22.62 7.00 2.34
C VAL A 190 -23.36 8.34 2.15
N SER A 191 -22.67 9.32 1.60
CA SER A 191 -23.22 10.69 1.48
C SER A 191 -24.28 10.82 0.39
N ASP A 192 -24.23 9.98 -0.64
CA ASP A 192 -25.08 10.07 -1.82
C ASP A 192 -25.71 8.70 -2.16
N ASP A 193 -25.76 8.32 -3.43
CA ASP A 193 -26.35 7.06 -3.87
C ASP A 193 -25.52 5.84 -3.42
N PRO A 194 -26.07 4.98 -2.53
CA PRO A 194 -25.34 3.79 -2.05
C PRO A 194 -25.12 2.73 -3.13
N TRP A 195 -25.74 2.88 -4.29
CA TRP A 195 -25.60 1.98 -5.44
C TRP A 195 -24.71 2.55 -6.55
N SER A 196 -24.05 3.68 -6.27
CA SER A 196 -23.11 4.29 -7.21
C SER A 196 -21.92 3.38 -7.48
N ASP A 197 -21.51 3.29 -8.73
CA ASP A 197 -20.26 2.64 -9.13
C ASP A 197 -19.00 3.47 -8.73
N TYR A 198 -19.21 4.66 -8.20
CA TYR A 198 -18.15 5.53 -7.74
C TYR A 198 -17.98 5.40 -6.23
N ASP A 199 -16.73 5.32 -5.82
CA ASP A 199 -16.33 5.33 -4.41
C ASP A 199 -16.55 6.74 -3.82
N GLN A 200 -17.50 6.87 -2.93
CA GLN A 200 -17.93 8.14 -2.35
C GLN A 200 -17.40 8.32 -0.93
N GLY A 201 -17.49 9.55 -0.44
CA GLY A 201 -17.22 9.84 0.96
C GLY A 201 -18.21 9.13 1.89
N VAL A 202 -17.73 8.74 3.05
CA VAL A 202 -18.52 8.00 4.04
C VAL A 202 -18.48 8.65 5.40
N GLY A 203 -19.50 8.37 6.21
CA GLY A 203 -19.50 8.61 7.65
C GLY A 203 -19.79 7.33 8.40
N GLY A 204 -19.43 7.30 9.67
CA GLY A 204 -19.68 6.12 10.48
C GLY A 204 -19.17 6.20 11.89
N TYR A 205 -19.58 5.20 12.66
CA TYR A 205 -19.09 4.91 13.99
C TYR A 205 -18.49 3.50 14.02
N ILE A 206 -17.38 3.36 14.70
CA ILE A 206 -16.70 2.10 14.91
C ILE A 206 -16.49 1.92 16.41
N ARG A 207 -16.81 0.74 16.94
CA ARG A 207 -16.46 0.32 18.31
C ARG A 207 -15.42 -0.80 18.24
N PHE A 208 -14.33 -0.61 18.94
CA PHE A 208 -13.29 -1.62 19.08
C PHE A 208 -13.49 -2.46 20.34
N ALA A 209 -12.95 -3.68 20.33
CA ALA A 209 -13.07 -4.64 21.45
C ALA A 209 -12.40 -4.15 22.75
N ASN A 210 -11.41 -3.26 22.63
CA ASN A 210 -10.77 -2.60 23.79
C ASN A 210 -11.56 -1.41 24.35
N GLY A 211 -12.77 -1.14 23.83
CA GLY A 211 -13.66 -0.11 24.31
C GLY A 211 -13.47 1.26 23.66
N ILE A 212 -12.46 1.45 22.80
CA ILE A 212 -12.28 2.70 22.05
C ILE A 212 -13.40 2.86 21.03
N GLU A 213 -13.94 4.06 20.95
CA GLU A 213 -14.96 4.45 19.96
C GLU A 213 -14.36 5.38 18.91
N CYS A 214 -14.75 5.21 17.65
CA CYS A 214 -14.34 6.12 16.59
C CYS A 214 -15.57 6.69 15.89
N HIS A 215 -15.55 8.02 15.72
CA HIS A 215 -16.46 8.73 14.81
C HIS A 215 -15.67 9.17 13.58
N MET A 216 -16.18 8.82 12.43
CA MET A 216 -15.56 9.15 11.14
C MET A 216 -16.55 9.90 10.25
N HIS A 217 -16.08 10.99 9.64
CA HIS A 217 -16.84 11.72 8.63
C HIS A 217 -15.87 12.22 7.54
N LEU A 218 -15.93 11.58 6.39
CA LEU A 218 -15.17 11.92 5.22
C LEU A 218 -16.12 12.54 4.20
N LYS A 219 -15.97 13.83 3.96
CA LYS A 219 -16.81 14.58 3.03
C LYS A 219 -16.04 14.86 1.74
N THR A 220 -16.69 14.60 0.62
CA THR A 220 -16.28 15.05 -0.70
C THR A 220 -16.31 16.56 -0.85
#